data_352b935cd133260a57b50fa711b5f7a2
#
_entry.id   352b935cd133260a57b50fa711b5f7a2
#
_cell.length_a   1.000
_cell.length_b   1.000
_cell.length_c   1.000
_cell.angle_alpha   90.00
_cell.angle_beta   90.00
_cell.angle_gamma   90.00
#
_symmetry.space_group_name_H-M   'P 1'
#
loop_
_entity.id
_entity.type
_entity.pdbx_description
1 polymer ?
#
loop_
_entity_poly.entity_id
_entity_poly.type
_entity_poly.pdbx_seq_one_letter_code
_entity_poly.pdbx_strand_id
1 'polypeptide(L)'
;AMGTPYTFEGRIPLKQAIPLGLQHVMAMFIGNLTPLLIIMGACGLTADAGYGALRTALLQNAMTVAGIVTLVQMFSIGPIGGKVPIVMGTSSGFLGVFKSVTAVLGQGALTYGAILGATIVGGLFEGVLGVCLKPLRKFFPSVVTGCVVMAIGLSLIPVGINYLCGGSGTNDYGSIQNLFLGMVVLIVTLA
;
A
#
# COMPACT_ATOMS: atom_id res chain seq x y z
N ALA A 1 -8.87 -22.68 26.90
CA ALA A 1 -9.73 -21.49 26.94
C ALA A 1 -9.91 -21.01 25.51
N MET A 2 -11.16 -20.91 25.04
CA MET A 2 -11.47 -20.31 23.74
C MET A 2 -11.27 -18.81 23.89
N GLY A 3 -10.24 -18.28 23.20
CA GLY A 3 -9.97 -16.83 23.21
C GLY A 3 -11.03 -16.08 22.40
N THR A 4 -11.34 -14.89 22.81
CA THR A 4 -12.11 -13.95 22.00
C THR A 4 -11.23 -13.47 20.83
N PRO A 5 -11.79 -13.08 19.65
CA PRO A 5 -11.01 -12.63 18.50
C PRO A 5 -10.11 -11.42 18.76
N TYR A 6 -10.24 -10.80 19.93
CA TYR A 6 -9.48 -9.61 20.35
C TYR A 6 -8.35 -9.93 21.37
N THR A 7 -8.16 -11.19 21.77
CA THR A 7 -7.08 -11.57 22.69
C THR A 7 -5.88 -12.10 21.91
N PHE A 8 -4.68 -11.63 22.29
CA PHE A 8 -3.42 -12.01 21.64
C PHE A 8 -3.05 -13.49 21.87
N GLU A 9 -3.56 -14.09 22.95
CA GLU A 9 -3.35 -15.47 23.32
C GLU A 9 -4.66 -16.24 23.28
N GLY A 10 -4.73 -17.26 22.44
CA GLY A 10 -5.88 -18.15 22.33
C GLY A 10 -6.08 -18.67 20.90
N ARG A 11 -6.74 -19.81 20.78
CA ARG A 11 -7.13 -20.35 19.48
C ARG A 11 -8.56 -19.94 19.17
N ILE A 12 -8.74 -19.18 18.11
CA ILE A 12 -10.06 -18.80 17.61
C ILE A 12 -10.69 -20.04 16.94
N PRO A 13 -11.98 -20.34 17.17
CA PRO A 13 -12.65 -21.45 16.49
C PRO A 13 -12.66 -21.20 14.98
N LEU A 14 -12.40 -22.24 14.18
CA LEU A 14 -12.28 -22.18 12.71
C LEU A 14 -13.49 -21.52 12.05
N LYS A 15 -14.69 -21.71 12.60
CA LYS A 15 -15.92 -21.08 12.09
C LYS A 15 -15.88 -19.55 12.10
N GLN A 16 -15.14 -18.94 13.02
CA GLN A 16 -14.95 -17.47 13.11
C GLN A 16 -13.67 -17.04 12.41
N ALA A 17 -12.62 -17.86 12.45
CA ALA A 17 -11.34 -17.55 11.84
C ALA A 17 -11.42 -17.47 10.31
N ILE A 18 -12.19 -18.34 9.66
CA ILE A 18 -12.31 -18.37 8.20
C ILE A 18 -12.99 -17.09 7.65
N PRO A 19 -14.19 -16.65 8.12
CA PRO A 19 -14.80 -15.44 7.63
C PRO A 19 -13.96 -14.19 7.91
N LEU A 20 -13.36 -14.08 9.10
CA LEU A 20 -12.49 -12.95 9.45
C LEU A 20 -11.23 -12.92 8.60
N GLY A 21 -10.61 -14.08 8.35
CA GLY A 21 -9.46 -14.18 7.46
C GLY A 21 -9.80 -13.81 6.01
N LEU A 22 -10.95 -14.27 5.50
CA LEU A 22 -11.41 -13.93 4.16
C LEU A 22 -11.69 -12.43 4.01
N GLN A 23 -12.37 -11.82 4.99
CA GLN A 23 -12.61 -10.39 5.05
C GLN A 23 -11.28 -9.60 5.05
N HIS A 24 -10.30 -10.06 5.82
CA HIS A 24 -8.99 -9.43 5.89
C HIS A 24 -8.23 -9.51 4.56
N VAL A 25 -8.25 -10.66 3.90
CA VAL A 25 -7.64 -10.85 2.57
C VAL A 25 -8.31 -9.95 1.53
N MET A 26 -9.64 -9.84 1.52
CA MET A 26 -10.36 -8.97 0.57
C MET A 26 -10.04 -7.49 0.80
N ALA A 27 -10.01 -7.03 2.05
CA ALA A 27 -9.67 -5.65 2.37
C ALA A 27 -8.23 -5.31 1.98
N MET A 28 -7.29 -6.22 2.27
CA MET A 28 -5.88 -6.07 1.95
C MET A 28 -5.60 -6.11 0.45
N PHE A 29 -6.34 -6.91 -0.31
CA PHE A 29 -6.16 -7.04 -1.76
C PHE A 29 -6.26 -5.66 -2.45
N ILE A 30 -7.33 -4.92 -2.16
CA ILE A 30 -7.55 -3.57 -2.71
C ILE A 30 -6.49 -2.59 -2.18
N GLY A 31 -6.20 -2.62 -0.88
CA GLY A 31 -5.21 -1.76 -0.25
C GLY A 31 -3.80 -1.91 -0.84
N ASN A 32 -3.43 -3.11 -1.24
CA ASN A 32 -2.13 -3.41 -1.84
C ASN A 32 -2.05 -3.04 -3.33
N LEU A 33 -3.14 -3.25 -4.07
CA LEU A 33 -3.17 -2.97 -5.51
C LEU A 33 -3.22 -1.47 -5.81
N THR A 34 -3.92 -0.69 -4.98
CA THR A 34 -4.15 0.74 -5.23
C THR A 34 -2.85 1.54 -5.37
N PRO A 35 -1.87 1.49 -4.44
CA PRO A 35 -0.62 2.23 -4.59
C PRO A 35 0.16 1.82 -5.83
N LEU A 36 0.17 0.53 -6.15
CA LEU A 36 0.88 0.01 -7.32
C LEU A 36 0.25 0.50 -8.62
N LEU A 37 -1.07 0.48 -8.73
CA LEU A 37 -1.80 1.01 -9.89
C LEU A 37 -1.55 2.51 -10.08
N ILE A 38 -1.47 3.28 -8.98
CA ILE A 38 -1.16 4.71 -9.02
C ILE A 38 0.25 4.95 -9.58
N ILE A 39 1.24 4.19 -9.11
CA ILE A 39 2.63 4.31 -9.57
C ILE A 39 2.74 3.92 -11.05
N MET A 40 2.14 2.80 -11.44
CA MET A 40 2.13 2.37 -12.83
C MET A 40 1.43 3.39 -13.74
N GLY A 41 0.32 3.96 -13.29
CA GLY A 41 -0.37 5.04 -14.01
C GLY A 41 0.50 6.29 -14.14
N ALA A 42 1.19 6.70 -13.09
CA ALA A 42 2.12 7.83 -13.11
C ALA A 42 3.31 7.60 -14.07
N CYS A 43 3.78 6.35 -14.19
CA CYS A 43 4.81 5.97 -15.15
C CYS A 43 4.28 5.78 -16.58
N GLY A 44 2.97 5.94 -16.84
CA GLY A 44 2.37 5.74 -18.15
C GLY A 44 2.28 4.27 -18.59
N LEU A 45 2.41 3.33 -17.64
CA LEU A 45 2.30 1.89 -17.90
C LEU A 45 0.81 1.49 -17.95
N THR A 46 0.07 1.99 -18.93
CA THR A 46 -1.34 1.65 -19.13
C THR A 46 -1.50 0.50 -20.12
N ALA A 47 -2.65 -0.16 -20.11
CA ALA A 47 -2.94 -1.25 -21.05
C ALA A 47 -2.98 -0.72 -22.49
N ASP A 48 -3.51 0.48 -22.68
CA ASP A 48 -3.65 1.13 -24.00
C ASP A 48 -2.29 1.49 -24.63
N ALA A 49 -1.25 1.68 -23.80
CA ALA A 49 0.12 1.92 -24.26
C ALA A 49 0.89 0.62 -24.59
N GLY A 50 0.22 -0.52 -24.68
CA GLY A 50 0.85 -1.81 -24.98
C GLY A 50 1.49 -2.53 -23.80
N TYR A 51 1.36 -2.00 -22.59
CA TYR A 51 1.96 -2.58 -21.37
C TYR A 51 1.03 -3.53 -20.60
N GLY A 52 -0.06 -4.01 -21.20
CA GLY A 52 -1.06 -4.84 -20.54
C GLY A 52 -0.48 -6.10 -19.87
N ALA A 53 0.36 -6.85 -20.59
CA ALA A 53 1.00 -8.06 -20.05
C ALA A 53 1.98 -7.75 -18.93
N LEU A 54 2.80 -6.70 -19.08
CA LEU A 54 3.74 -6.25 -18.05
C LEU A 54 3.00 -5.82 -16.79
N ARG A 55 1.94 -5.03 -16.94
CA ARG A 55 1.10 -4.58 -15.83
C ARG A 55 0.52 -5.75 -15.04
N THR A 56 -0.02 -6.75 -15.73
CA THR A 56 -0.56 -7.96 -15.08
C THR A 56 0.53 -8.72 -14.33
N ALA A 57 1.69 -8.92 -14.93
CA ALA A 57 2.83 -9.58 -14.29
C ALA A 57 3.31 -8.82 -13.03
N LEU A 58 3.39 -7.50 -13.10
CA LEU A 58 3.77 -6.67 -11.95
C LEU A 58 2.77 -6.77 -10.80
N LEU A 59 1.47 -6.78 -11.10
CA LEU A 59 0.41 -6.95 -10.10
C LEU A 59 0.50 -8.33 -9.43
N GLN A 60 0.67 -9.40 -10.22
CA GLN A 60 0.81 -10.76 -9.70
C GLN A 60 2.04 -10.91 -8.82
N ASN A 61 3.18 -10.39 -9.27
CA ASN A 61 4.43 -10.42 -8.50
C ASN A 61 4.31 -9.65 -7.18
N ALA A 62 3.69 -8.46 -7.19
CA ALA A 62 3.49 -7.67 -5.99
C ALA A 62 2.60 -8.41 -4.96
N MET A 63 1.54 -9.07 -5.41
CA MET A 63 0.69 -9.86 -4.52
C MET A 63 1.41 -11.09 -3.96
N THR A 64 2.21 -11.76 -4.78
CA THR A 64 3.02 -12.92 -4.34
C THR A 64 4.05 -12.51 -3.30
N VAL A 65 4.78 -11.41 -3.54
CA VAL A 65 5.77 -10.87 -2.60
C VAL A 65 5.10 -10.42 -1.30
N ALA A 66 3.95 -9.73 -1.38
CA ALA A 66 3.19 -9.33 -0.21
C ALA A 66 2.78 -10.54 0.65
N GLY A 67 2.35 -11.63 0.03
CA GLY A 67 2.03 -12.89 0.71
C GLY A 67 3.24 -13.49 1.41
N ILE A 68 4.38 -13.59 0.73
CA ILE A 68 5.62 -14.14 1.30
C ILE A 68 6.10 -13.29 2.48
N VAL A 69 6.14 -11.96 2.33
CA VAL A 69 6.59 -11.05 3.39
C VAL A 69 5.65 -11.08 4.59
N THR A 70 4.34 -11.21 4.35
CA THR A 70 3.35 -11.38 5.43
C THR A 70 3.59 -12.68 6.21
N LEU A 71 3.89 -13.79 5.52
CA LEU A 71 4.23 -15.05 6.18
C LEU A 71 5.50 -14.93 7.03
N VAL A 72 6.54 -14.28 6.50
CA VAL A 72 7.78 -13.99 7.26
C VAL A 72 7.48 -13.13 8.49
N GLN A 73 6.60 -12.13 8.36
CA GLN A 73 6.18 -11.29 9.48
C GLN A 73 5.46 -12.10 10.58
N MET A 74 4.60 -13.02 10.20
CA MET A 74 3.82 -13.84 11.13
C MET A 74 4.68 -14.93 11.82
N PHE A 75 5.49 -15.65 11.04
CA PHE A 75 6.26 -16.80 11.54
C PHE A 75 7.66 -16.44 12.04
N SER A 76 8.10 -15.24 11.85
CA SER A 76 9.44 -14.71 12.17
C SER A 76 10.58 -15.69 11.87
N ILE A 77 11.45 -15.32 10.95
CA ILE A 77 12.66 -16.09 10.61
C ILE A 77 13.85 -15.44 11.31
N GLY A 78 14.29 -16.01 12.44
CA GLY A 78 15.38 -15.46 13.23
C GLY A 78 15.03 -14.09 13.85
N PRO A 79 15.85 -13.03 13.59
CA PRO A 79 15.60 -11.68 14.10
C PRO A 79 14.58 -10.88 13.26
N ILE A 80 14.11 -11.43 12.14
CA ILE A 80 13.21 -10.78 11.19
C ILE A 80 11.78 -11.26 11.45
N GLY A 81 10.84 -10.33 11.56
CA GLY A 81 9.43 -10.59 11.80
C GLY A 81 9.00 -10.30 13.24
N GLY A 82 7.87 -9.61 13.39
CA GLY A 82 7.35 -9.15 14.68
C GLY A 82 6.41 -10.12 15.39
N LYS A 83 6.11 -11.29 14.82
CA LYS A 83 5.09 -12.26 15.30
C LYS A 83 3.71 -11.63 15.49
N VAL A 84 3.42 -10.60 14.72
CA VAL A 84 2.14 -9.89 14.76
C VAL A 84 1.40 -10.18 13.45
N PRO A 85 0.10 -10.49 13.48
CA PRO A 85 -0.70 -10.75 12.30
C PRO A 85 -1.02 -9.44 11.54
N ILE A 86 0.03 -8.80 11.02
CA ILE A 86 -0.06 -7.59 10.20
C ILE A 86 0.27 -7.99 8.76
N VAL A 87 -0.60 -7.62 7.84
CA VAL A 87 -0.34 -7.83 6.43
C VAL A 87 0.64 -6.79 5.93
N MET A 88 1.71 -7.26 5.30
CA MET A 88 2.74 -6.42 4.70
C MET A 88 2.46 -6.26 3.20
N GLY A 89 2.55 -5.04 2.72
CA GLY A 89 2.27 -4.76 1.33
C GLY A 89 2.87 -3.45 0.85
N THR A 90 2.45 -3.00 -0.33
CA THR A 90 2.94 -1.76 -0.93
C THR A 90 2.55 -0.55 -0.07
N SER A 91 3.54 0.23 0.36
CA SER A 91 3.31 1.42 1.17
C SER A 91 2.80 2.58 0.32
N SER A 92 1.69 3.19 0.73
CA SER A 92 1.19 4.43 0.15
C SER A 92 1.99 5.67 0.58
N GLY A 93 2.79 5.56 1.64
CA GLY A 93 3.57 6.68 2.18
C GLY A 93 4.59 7.27 1.20
N PHE A 94 5.09 6.47 0.27
CA PHE A 94 6.09 6.90 -0.72
C PHE A 94 5.49 7.35 -2.05
N LEU A 95 4.17 7.36 -2.22
CA LEU A 95 3.52 7.74 -3.48
C LEU A 95 3.89 9.16 -3.95
N GLY A 96 4.03 10.10 -3.01
CA GLY A 96 4.46 11.46 -3.31
C GLY A 96 5.87 11.49 -3.91
N VAL A 97 6.80 10.73 -3.32
CA VAL A 97 8.18 10.61 -3.79
C VAL A 97 8.23 9.96 -5.17
N PHE A 98 7.50 8.89 -5.40
CA PHE A 98 7.46 8.22 -6.70
C PHE A 98 6.89 9.11 -7.80
N LYS A 99 5.85 9.91 -7.50
CA LYS A 99 5.35 10.91 -8.44
C LYS A 99 6.38 11.99 -8.76
N SER A 100 7.17 12.43 -7.79
CA SER A 100 8.27 13.39 -8.03
C SER A 100 9.33 12.79 -8.94
N VAL A 101 9.68 11.51 -8.77
CA VAL A 101 10.62 10.80 -9.65
C VAL A 101 10.08 10.72 -11.07
N THR A 102 8.80 10.39 -11.26
CA THR A 102 8.18 10.36 -12.59
C THR A 102 8.10 11.73 -13.25
N ALA A 103 7.95 12.79 -12.47
CA ALA A 103 7.97 14.16 -12.99
C ALA A 103 9.34 14.58 -13.54
N VAL A 104 10.43 14.05 -12.94
CA VAL A 104 11.81 14.35 -13.35
C VAL A 104 12.29 13.46 -14.48
N LEU A 105 12.07 12.16 -14.39
CA LEU A 105 12.58 11.16 -15.36
C LEU A 105 11.63 10.95 -16.55
N GLY A 106 10.40 11.46 -16.49
CA GLY A 106 9.39 11.24 -17.50
C GLY A 106 8.66 9.90 -17.33
N GLN A 107 7.84 9.57 -18.32
CA GLN A 107 7.05 8.33 -18.35
C GLN A 107 7.82 7.20 -19.07
N GLY A 108 7.59 5.98 -18.65
CA GLY A 108 8.12 4.79 -19.32
C GLY A 108 8.50 3.66 -18.36
N ALA A 109 8.74 2.49 -18.94
CA ALA A 109 9.16 1.30 -18.19
C ALA A 109 10.52 1.50 -17.48
N LEU A 110 11.42 2.30 -18.06
CA LEU A 110 12.71 2.63 -17.44
C LEU A 110 12.54 3.43 -16.15
N THR A 111 11.61 4.39 -16.11
CA THR A 111 11.30 5.16 -14.91
C THR A 111 10.74 4.27 -13.80
N TYR A 112 9.87 3.32 -14.16
CA TYR A 112 9.39 2.33 -13.20
C TYR A 112 10.53 1.44 -12.69
N GLY A 113 11.45 1.01 -13.57
CA GLY A 113 12.65 0.27 -13.19
C GLY A 113 13.57 1.06 -12.26
N ALA A 114 13.74 2.37 -12.49
CA ALA A 114 14.51 3.25 -11.61
C ALA A 114 13.86 3.37 -10.21
N ILE A 115 12.54 3.47 -10.15
CA ILE A 115 11.80 3.46 -8.87
C ILE A 115 12.04 2.14 -8.13
N LEU A 116 11.94 0.99 -8.81
CA LEU A 116 12.23 -0.31 -8.19
C LEU A 116 13.67 -0.41 -7.69
N GLY A 117 14.64 0.06 -8.47
CA GLY A 117 16.04 0.12 -8.04
C GLY A 117 16.24 0.99 -6.80
N ALA A 118 15.61 2.16 -6.77
CA ALA A 118 15.66 3.06 -5.62
C ALA A 118 14.99 2.43 -4.38
N THR A 119 13.90 1.67 -4.54
CA THR A 119 13.24 0.98 -3.43
C THR A 119 14.08 -0.14 -2.85
N ILE A 120 14.91 -0.83 -3.64
CA ILE A 120 15.86 -1.83 -3.13
C ILE A 120 16.88 -1.16 -2.22
N VAL A 121 17.49 -0.06 -2.66
CA VAL A 121 18.48 0.69 -1.87
C VAL A 121 17.83 1.27 -0.62
N GLY A 122 16.65 1.86 -0.75
CA GLY A 122 15.85 2.39 0.37
C GLY A 122 15.49 1.31 1.37
N GLY A 123 15.05 0.14 0.92
CA GLY A 123 14.70 -0.99 1.77
C GLY A 123 15.89 -1.55 2.55
N LEU A 124 17.08 -1.61 1.94
CA LEU A 124 18.31 -1.98 2.65
C LEU A 124 18.63 -0.97 3.76
N PHE A 125 18.54 0.32 3.45
CA PHE A 125 18.76 1.39 4.43
C PHE A 125 17.72 1.34 5.58
N GLU A 126 16.46 1.12 5.25
CA GLU A 126 15.37 0.98 6.21
C GLU A 126 15.56 -0.26 7.09
N GLY A 127 16.07 -1.37 6.53
CA GLY A 127 16.45 -2.57 7.28
C GLY A 127 17.57 -2.29 8.30
N VAL A 128 18.61 -1.55 7.91
CA VAL A 128 19.69 -1.12 8.82
C VAL A 128 19.14 -0.21 9.92
N LEU A 129 18.29 0.76 9.57
CA LEU A 129 17.63 1.62 10.55
C LEU A 129 16.74 0.81 11.52
N GLY A 130 16.06 -0.22 11.03
CA GLY A 130 15.25 -1.11 11.85
C GLY A 130 16.06 -1.83 12.95
N VAL A 131 17.26 -2.30 12.64
CA VAL A 131 18.17 -2.88 13.64
C VAL A 131 18.62 -1.83 14.66
N CYS A 132 18.85 -0.60 14.21
CA CYS A 132 19.25 0.54 15.06
C CYS A 132 18.06 1.25 15.73
N LEU A 133 16.85 0.72 15.62
CA LEU A 133 15.63 1.41 16.08
C LEU A 133 15.61 1.64 17.61
N LYS A 134 16.20 0.74 18.40
CA LYS A 134 16.24 0.88 19.87
C LYS A 134 16.85 2.21 20.33
N PRO A 135 18.06 2.61 19.89
CA PRO A 135 18.63 3.91 20.25
C PRO A 135 17.91 5.07 19.53
N LEU A 136 17.44 4.85 18.28
CA LEU A 136 16.75 5.87 17.50
C LEU A 136 15.36 6.23 18.05
N ARG A 137 14.68 5.30 18.71
CA ARG A 137 13.34 5.53 19.30
C ARG A 137 13.31 6.75 20.25
N LYS A 138 14.43 7.08 20.85
CA LYS A 138 14.56 8.28 21.71
C LYS A 138 14.35 9.58 20.92
N PHE A 139 14.66 9.59 19.62
CA PHE A 139 14.52 10.76 18.74
C PHE A 139 13.17 10.85 18.02
N PHE A 140 12.31 9.80 18.17
CA PHE A 140 10.97 9.76 17.58
C PHE A 140 9.89 9.87 18.66
N PRO A 141 9.67 11.06 19.24
CA PRO A 141 8.52 11.29 20.11
C PRO A 141 7.22 11.13 19.32
N SER A 142 6.13 10.87 20.04
CA SER A 142 4.79 10.65 19.43
C SER A 142 4.32 11.80 18.53
N VAL A 143 4.79 13.02 18.80
CA VAL A 143 4.51 14.20 17.96
C VAL A 143 5.08 14.05 16.55
N VAL A 144 6.33 13.57 16.43
CA VAL A 144 6.96 13.34 15.12
C VAL A 144 6.18 12.29 14.33
N THR A 145 5.80 11.19 14.97
CA THR A 145 4.98 10.15 14.34
C THR A 145 3.64 10.72 13.86
N GLY A 146 2.98 11.54 14.68
CA GLY A 146 1.74 12.21 14.31
C GLY A 146 1.90 13.15 13.10
N CYS A 147 2.98 13.94 13.06
CA CYS A 147 3.28 14.82 11.93
C CYS A 147 3.53 14.03 10.65
N VAL A 148 4.25 12.90 10.72
CA VAL A 148 4.49 12.04 9.55
C VAL A 148 3.19 11.45 9.02
N VAL A 149 2.33 10.92 9.88
CA VAL A 149 1.02 10.36 9.48
C VAL A 149 0.15 11.44 8.84
N MET A 150 0.12 12.65 9.43
CA MET A 150 -0.60 13.79 8.87
C MET A 150 -0.07 14.18 7.49
N ALA A 151 1.25 14.26 7.32
CA ALA A 151 1.88 14.58 6.04
C ALA A 151 1.57 13.54 4.97
N ILE A 152 1.57 12.25 5.31
CA ILE A 152 1.14 11.17 4.41
C ILE A 152 -0.32 11.35 4.01
N GLY A 153 -1.21 11.61 4.96
CA GLY A 153 -2.63 11.86 4.70
C GLY A 153 -2.85 13.03 3.75
N LEU A 154 -2.19 14.15 3.99
CA LEU A 154 -2.26 15.33 3.13
C LEU A 154 -1.74 15.06 1.71
N SER A 155 -0.67 14.29 1.57
CA SER A 155 -0.11 13.93 0.26
C SER A 155 -1.03 12.99 -0.55
N LEU A 156 -1.92 12.26 0.10
CA LEU A 156 -2.89 11.38 -0.53
C LEU A 156 -4.20 12.08 -0.95
N ILE A 157 -4.48 13.28 -0.44
CA ILE A 157 -5.69 14.03 -0.81
C ILE A 157 -5.83 14.22 -2.32
N PRO A 158 -4.81 14.68 -3.07
CA PRO A 158 -4.91 14.84 -4.52
C PRO A 158 -5.19 13.51 -5.25
N VAL A 159 -4.67 12.40 -4.71
CA VAL A 159 -4.93 11.06 -5.24
C VAL A 159 -6.39 10.68 -5.03
N GLY A 160 -6.92 10.90 -3.82
CA GLY A 160 -8.33 10.67 -3.49
C GLY A 160 -9.27 11.47 -4.38
N ILE A 161 -8.99 12.76 -4.59
CA ILE A 161 -9.77 13.64 -5.47
C ILE A 161 -9.76 13.10 -6.91
N ASN A 162 -8.60 12.69 -7.42
CA ASN A 162 -8.50 12.13 -8.76
C ASN A 162 -9.37 10.87 -8.94
N TYR A 163 -9.39 9.98 -7.94
CA TYR A 163 -10.25 8.79 -7.99
C TYR A 163 -11.73 9.13 -7.85
N LEU A 164 -12.06 10.11 -7.03
CA LEU A 164 -13.43 10.61 -6.86
C LEU A 164 -13.98 11.20 -8.18
N CYS A 165 -13.09 11.78 -8.99
CA CYS A 165 -13.42 12.32 -10.32
C CYS A 165 -13.43 11.26 -11.45
N GLY A 166 -13.20 9.97 -11.14
CA GLY A 166 -13.23 8.89 -12.14
C GLY A 166 -11.85 8.36 -12.55
N GLY A 167 -10.76 8.88 -11.98
CA GLY A 167 -9.39 8.45 -12.26
C GLY A 167 -8.71 9.25 -13.37
N SER A 168 -7.39 9.41 -13.23
CA SER A 168 -6.57 10.18 -14.19
C SER A 168 -6.52 9.48 -15.55
N GLY A 169 -6.86 10.19 -16.61
CA GLY A 169 -6.77 9.68 -18.00
C GLY A 169 -8.04 9.06 -18.55
N THR A 170 -9.15 9.14 -17.84
CA THR A 170 -10.46 8.77 -18.36
C THR A 170 -11.07 9.94 -19.13
N ASN A 171 -11.78 9.65 -20.25
CA ASN A 171 -12.46 10.67 -21.04
C ASN A 171 -13.57 11.39 -20.25
N ASP A 172 -14.11 10.74 -19.23
CA ASP A 172 -15.19 11.23 -18.36
C ASP A 172 -14.70 11.82 -17.03
N TYR A 173 -13.43 12.25 -16.96
CA TYR A 173 -12.86 12.85 -15.75
C TYR A 173 -13.67 14.06 -15.30
N GLY A 174 -14.11 14.06 -14.05
CA GLY A 174 -14.91 15.15 -13.46
C GLY A 174 -16.38 15.18 -13.91
N SER A 175 -16.88 14.12 -14.59
CA SER A 175 -18.29 14.04 -14.93
C SER A 175 -19.17 14.02 -13.67
N ILE A 176 -20.40 14.56 -13.79
CA ILE A 176 -21.36 14.59 -12.68
C ILE A 176 -21.66 13.15 -12.18
N GLN A 177 -21.66 12.18 -13.08
CA GLN A 177 -21.90 10.77 -12.73
C GLN A 177 -20.78 10.22 -11.85
N ASN A 178 -19.51 10.48 -12.20
CA ASN A 178 -18.35 10.04 -11.41
C ASN A 178 -18.31 10.73 -10.06
N LEU A 179 -18.58 12.04 -10.02
CA LEU A 179 -18.67 12.81 -8.76
C LEU A 179 -19.78 12.28 -7.85
N PHE A 180 -20.96 12.01 -8.41
CA PHE A 180 -22.07 11.46 -7.65
C PHE A 180 -21.72 10.07 -7.07
N LEU A 181 -21.16 9.18 -7.90
CA LEU A 181 -20.75 7.86 -7.45
C LEU A 181 -19.67 7.94 -6.37
N GLY A 182 -18.67 8.80 -6.57
CA GLY A 182 -17.60 9.04 -5.60
C GLY A 182 -18.13 9.58 -4.27
N MET A 183 -19.09 10.51 -4.31
CA MET A 183 -19.75 11.03 -3.10
C MET A 183 -20.56 9.97 -2.38
N VAL A 184 -21.29 9.11 -3.09
CA VAL A 184 -22.04 8.00 -2.49
C VAL A 184 -21.06 7.05 -1.77
N VAL A 185 -19.97 6.68 -2.41
CA VAL A 185 -18.93 5.83 -1.80
C VAL A 185 -18.35 6.48 -0.56
N LEU A 186 -18.04 7.78 -0.62
CA LEU A 186 -17.51 8.53 0.51
C LEU A 186 -18.47 8.53 1.69
N ILE A 187 -19.75 8.81 1.45
CA ILE A 187 -20.79 8.84 2.50
C ILE A 187 -20.95 7.45 3.13
N VAL A 188 -21.02 6.40 2.29
CA VAL A 188 -21.16 5.00 2.79
C VAL A 188 -19.92 4.57 3.59
N THR A 189 -18.73 5.08 3.26
CA THR A 189 -17.50 4.75 3.98
C THR A 189 -17.41 5.47 5.33
N LEU A 190 -18.02 6.65 5.45
CA LEU A 190 -18.00 7.46 6.68
C LEU A 190 -19.17 7.15 7.65
N ALA A 191 -20.22 6.48 7.16
CA ALA A 191 -21.40 6.08 7.96
C ALA A 191 -21.16 4.77 8.73
#